data_306f569b01b3314348980ab08e12689e
#
_entry.id   306f569b01b3314348980ab08e12689e
#
_cell.length_a   1.000
_cell.length_b   1.000
_cell.length_c   1.000
_cell.angle_alpha   90.00
_cell.angle_beta   90.00
_cell.angle_gamma   90.00
#
_symmetry.space_group_name_H-M   'P 1'
#
loop_
_entity.id
_entity.type
_entity.pdbx_description
1 polymer ?
#
loop_
_entity_poly.entity_id
_entity_poly.type
_entity_poly.pdbx_seq_one_letter_code
_entity_poly.pdbx_strand_id
1 'polypeptide(L)'
;MVIKVDTQLPVVTALDPQARRPVQGEQPLQRQRKQLPAEPAPPPRGKSATFNLQLNQQLTSMQAADSYLGELAGRLGQLKLSLSRELSNAQAGERDGIKRELEQVRKLLAERSQRSGETLDASFKLRLSEPVRSRFSLQGLDSIAAVQQAGKETLLFSAGRKLAEPLAVVLDEGLSEQQILRRFNAGLGPAGIRAEVDHGGALKFSARESEWQQLKGELRVQGEGKLASQAQAAVVSHEEQMLRLPEAARLDGARELRRALDEVVAALDRIGTLREQLSHRQEEIRDFLARHADHNEREWAKDFAGEVFSLMRRSPSSYAAVTQTVVAQANISRSSVVSLLS
;
A
#
# COMPACT_ATOMS: atom_id res chain seq x y z
N MET A 1 -7.47 20.80 -9.75
CA MET A 1 -6.58 19.64 -10.05
C MET A 1 -7.25 18.41 -9.47
N VAL A 2 -7.89 17.60 -10.33
CA VAL A 2 -8.69 16.45 -9.90
C VAL A 2 -7.74 15.30 -9.56
N ILE A 3 -7.71 14.90 -8.30
CA ILE A 3 -6.96 13.70 -7.89
C ILE A 3 -7.80 12.50 -8.30
N LYS A 4 -7.40 11.82 -9.39
CA LYS A 4 -8.00 10.54 -9.76
C LYS A 4 -7.58 9.49 -8.73
N VAL A 5 -8.53 9.02 -7.96
CA VAL A 5 -8.40 7.77 -7.21
C VAL A 5 -8.52 6.65 -8.25
N ASP A 6 -7.40 5.99 -8.55
CA ASP A 6 -7.37 4.89 -9.50
C ASP A 6 -7.96 3.64 -8.84
N THR A 7 -9.28 3.50 -8.93
CA THR A 7 -10.01 2.30 -8.51
C THR A 7 -10.29 1.45 -9.74
N GLN A 8 -9.28 0.77 -10.26
CA GLN A 8 -9.50 -0.30 -11.21
C GLN A 8 -10.12 -1.50 -10.46
N LEU A 9 -11.39 -1.74 -10.72
CA LEU A 9 -12.03 -3.02 -10.43
C LEU A 9 -11.34 -4.09 -11.27
N PRO A 10 -11.00 -5.26 -10.73
CA PRO A 10 -10.45 -6.33 -11.56
C PRO A 10 -11.47 -6.74 -12.61
N VAL A 11 -11.14 -6.51 -13.87
CA VAL A 11 -11.88 -7.02 -15.02
C VAL A 11 -11.68 -8.53 -15.04
N VAL A 12 -12.75 -9.28 -14.81
CA VAL A 12 -12.75 -10.74 -14.98
C VAL A 12 -12.70 -11.02 -16.47
N THR A 13 -11.52 -11.32 -16.99
CA THR A 13 -11.37 -11.83 -18.36
C THR A 13 -11.84 -13.27 -18.40
N ALA A 14 -12.88 -13.52 -19.16
CA ALA A 14 -13.38 -14.87 -19.43
C ALA A 14 -12.30 -15.71 -20.13
N LEU A 15 -11.95 -16.84 -19.56
CA LEU A 15 -11.08 -17.84 -20.15
C LEU A 15 -11.86 -18.62 -21.22
N ASP A 16 -11.32 -18.57 -22.42
CA ASP A 16 -11.76 -19.29 -23.61
C ASP A 16 -11.50 -20.81 -23.45
N PRO A 17 -12.47 -21.70 -23.69
CA PRO A 17 -12.28 -23.15 -23.55
C PRO A 17 -12.06 -23.82 -24.90
N GLN A 18 -10.84 -23.74 -25.46
CA GLN A 18 -10.47 -24.65 -26.54
C GLN A 18 -8.97 -24.98 -26.56
N ALA A 19 -8.61 -26.14 -26.12
CA ALA A 19 -7.61 -27.04 -26.74
C ALA A 19 -7.41 -28.30 -25.90
N ARG A 20 -8.20 -29.34 -26.15
CA ARG A 20 -7.83 -30.69 -25.76
C ARG A 20 -7.53 -31.51 -27.02
N ARG A 21 -6.31 -32.03 -27.11
CA ARG A 21 -5.99 -33.22 -27.92
C ARG A 21 -5.43 -34.29 -27.00
N PRO A 22 -5.87 -35.56 -27.16
CA PRO A 22 -5.40 -36.66 -26.31
C PRO A 22 -4.12 -37.30 -26.88
N VAL A 23 -3.21 -37.65 -25.99
CA VAL A 23 -2.14 -38.59 -26.28
C VAL A 23 -2.42 -39.85 -25.50
N GLN A 24 -2.62 -40.97 -26.25
CA GLN A 24 -2.66 -42.35 -25.75
C GLN A 24 -1.23 -42.82 -25.44
N GLY A 25 -1.09 -43.64 -24.42
CA GLY A 25 0.11 -44.45 -24.27
C GLY A 25 0.42 -44.88 -22.84
N GLU A 26 0.14 -46.14 -22.55
CA GLU A 26 0.84 -47.07 -21.64
C GLU A 26 0.56 -47.01 -20.14
N GLN A 27 -0.03 -48.11 -19.68
CA GLN A 27 -0.14 -48.51 -18.27
C GLN A 27 1.20 -49.06 -17.74
N PRO A 28 1.48 -48.88 -16.46
CA PRO A 28 1.92 -50.02 -15.63
C PRO A 28 1.33 -50.07 -14.21
N LEU A 29 0.87 -51.25 -13.88
CA LEU A 29 0.96 -51.97 -12.60
C LEU A 29 0.55 -51.25 -11.30
N GLN A 30 -0.62 -51.67 -10.85
CA GLN A 30 -1.21 -51.44 -9.55
C GLN A 30 -0.28 -51.90 -8.39
N ARG A 31 0.06 -50.93 -7.49
CA ARG A 31 0.32 -51.21 -6.09
C ARG A 31 -0.79 -50.62 -5.26
N GLN A 32 -1.60 -51.50 -4.66
CA GLN A 32 -2.60 -51.14 -3.68
C GLN A 32 -1.96 -50.41 -2.49
N ARG A 33 -2.11 -49.07 -2.45
CA ARG A 33 -1.93 -48.28 -1.24
C ARG A 33 -3.31 -48.15 -0.58
N LYS A 34 -3.45 -48.68 0.64
CA LYS A 34 -4.57 -48.44 1.54
C LYS A 34 -4.85 -46.92 1.56
N GLN A 35 -5.98 -46.53 0.99
CA GLN A 35 -6.48 -45.15 1.09
C GLN A 35 -7.00 -44.95 2.51
N LEU A 36 -6.33 -44.08 3.26
CA LEU A 36 -6.97 -43.41 4.39
C LEU A 36 -8.11 -42.54 3.83
N PRO A 37 -9.23 -42.41 4.57
CA PRO A 37 -10.34 -41.57 4.11
C PRO A 37 -9.84 -40.14 3.90
N ALA A 38 -9.97 -39.65 2.67
CA ALA A 38 -9.67 -38.27 2.35
C ALA A 38 -10.62 -37.37 3.17
N GLU A 39 -10.00 -36.46 3.92
CA GLU A 39 -10.70 -35.36 4.57
C GLU A 39 -11.50 -34.59 3.51
N PRO A 40 -12.82 -34.34 3.72
CA PRO A 40 -13.62 -33.64 2.73
C PRO A 40 -13.05 -32.27 2.47
N ALA A 41 -12.66 -32.00 1.23
CA ALA A 41 -12.21 -30.69 0.78
C ALA A 41 -13.28 -29.64 1.18
N PRO A 42 -12.86 -28.47 1.71
CA PRO A 42 -13.81 -27.43 2.07
C PRO A 42 -14.61 -27.03 0.83
N PRO A 43 -15.94 -26.82 0.96
CA PRO A 43 -16.79 -26.46 -0.18
C PRO A 43 -16.24 -25.20 -0.86
N PRO A 44 -16.33 -25.09 -2.19
CA PRO A 44 -15.86 -23.91 -2.90
C PRO A 44 -16.64 -22.70 -2.38
N ARG A 45 -15.96 -21.81 -1.68
CA ARG A 45 -16.52 -20.53 -1.24
C ARG A 45 -17.07 -19.83 -2.47
N GLY A 46 -18.38 -19.59 -2.51
CA GLY A 46 -19.02 -18.93 -3.63
C GLY A 46 -18.33 -17.60 -3.93
N LYS A 47 -18.16 -17.25 -5.20
CA LYS A 47 -17.49 -15.99 -5.64
C LYS A 47 -18.05 -14.74 -4.94
N SER A 48 -19.32 -14.77 -4.54
CA SER A 48 -20.00 -13.73 -3.77
C SER A 48 -19.45 -13.59 -2.34
N ALA A 49 -19.20 -14.69 -1.63
CA ALA A 49 -18.67 -14.65 -0.26
C ALA A 49 -17.23 -14.11 -0.20
N THR A 50 -16.39 -14.47 -1.19
CA THR A 50 -15.03 -13.92 -1.28
C THR A 50 -15.02 -12.43 -1.62
N PHE A 51 -15.95 -11.98 -2.46
CA PHE A 51 -16.10 -10.58 -2.82
C PHE A 51 -16.56 -9.73 -1.62
N ASN A 52 -17.56 -10.20 -0.86
CA ASN A 52 -18.03 -9.52 0.34
C ASN A 52 -16.94 -9.46 1.42
N LEU A 53 -16.15 -10.52 1.57
CA LEU A 53 -14.99 -10.50 2.48
C LEU A 53 -13.95 -9.45 2.07
N GLN A 54 -13.64 -9.37 0.78
CA GLN A 54 -12.71 -8.37 0.24
C GLN A 54 -13.22 -6.94 0.47
N LEU A 55 -14.52 -6.67 0.25
CA LEU A 55 -15.11 -5.36 0.51
C LEU A 55 -15.07 -5.00 2.00
N ASN A 56 -15.35 -5.95 2.89
CA ASN A 56 -15.23 -5.73 4.34
C ASN A 56 -13.79 -5.46 4.77
N GLN A 57 -12.81 -6.14 4.18
CA GLN A 57 -11.39 -5.86 4.42
C GLN A 57 -11.02 -4.45 3.95
N GLN A 58 -11.48 -4.04 2.76
CA GLN A 58 -11.26 -2.69 2.26
C GLN A 58 -11.90 -1.64 3.17
N LEU A 59 -13.12 -1.88 3.66
CA LEU A 59 -13.80 -0.99 4.60
C LEU A 59 -13.01 -0.83 5.90
N THR A 60 -12.52 -1.92 6.47
CA THR A 60 -11.66 -1.91 7.67
C THR A 60 -10.37 -1.12 7.43
N SER A 61 -9.74 -1.32 6.29
CA SER A 61 -8.53 -0.59 5.90
C SER A 61 -8.79 0.91 5.73
N MET A 62 -9.91 1.28 5.12
CA MET A 62 -10.32 2.69 5.01
C MET A 62 -10.61 3.32 6.38
N GLN A 63 -11.21 2.58 7.31
CA GLN A 63 -11.45 3.05 8.68
C GLN A 63 -10.15 3.30 9.43
N ALA A 64 -9.16 2.41 9.30
CA ALA A 64 -7.83 2.60 9.89
C ALA A 64 -7.15 3.84 9.31
N ALA A 65 -7.21 4.03 7.99
CA ALA A 65 -6.68 5.20 7.32
C ALA A 65 -7.38 6.50 7.77
N ASP A 66 -8.71 6.53 7.87
CA ASP A 66 -9.46 7.70 8.33
C ASP A 66 -9.14 8.03 9.79
N SER A 67 -9.06 7.03 10.67
CA SER A 67 -8.68 7.22 12.07
C SER A 67 -7.28 7.84 12.20
N TYR A 68 -6.30 7.33 11.45
CA TYR A 68 -4.95 7.89 11.40
C TYR A 68 -4.95 9.34 10.90
N LEU A 69 -5.66 9.62 9.79
CA LEU A 69 -5.77 10.97 9.22
C LEU A 69 -6.46 11.95 10.17
N GLY A 70 -7.46 11.49 10.94
CA GLY A 70 -8.13 12.27 11.98
C GLY A 70 -7.18 12.66 13.10
N GLU A 71 -6.36 11.74 13.60
CA GLU A 71 -5.34 12.03 14.62
C GLU A 71 -4.28 12.97 14.09
N LEU A 72 -3.79 12.74 12.87
CA LEU A 72 -2.80 13.60 12.23
C LEU A 72 -3.35 15.04 12.04
N ALA A 73 -4.60 15.18 11.58
CA ALA A 73 -5.26 16.47 11.47
C ALA A 73 -5.36 17.19 12.82
N GLY A 74 -5.70 16.48 13.88
CA GLY A 74 -5.73 17.03 15.24
C GLY A 74 -4.37 17.56 15.69
N ARG A 75 -3.28 16.79 15.48
CA ARG A 75 -1.91 17.22 15.83
C ARG A 75 -1.44 18.40 14.97
N LEU A 76 -1.71 18.36 13.67
CA LEU A 76 -1.39 19.49 12.77
C LEU A 76 -2.20 20.74 13.12
N GLY A 77 -3.45 20.59 13.55
CA GLY A 77 -4.28 21.70 14.04
C GLY A 77 -3.67 22.36 15.28
N GLN A 78 -3.18 21.58 16.24
CA GLN A 78 -2.46 22.09 17.40
C GLN A 78 -1.19 22.84 16.98
N LEU A 79 -0.35 22.22 16.16
CA LEU A 79 0.88 22.85 15.64
C LEU A 79 0.58 24.15 14.87
N LYS A 80 -0.49 24.21 14.06
CA LYS A 80 -0.96 25.44 13.39
C LYS A 80 -1.23 26.56 14.38
N LEU A 81 -1.94 26.27 15.48
CA LEU A 81 -2.26 27.25 16.52
C LEU A 81 -0.99 27.77 17.22
N SER A 82 -0.07 26.88 17.57
CA SER A 82 1.20 27.25 18.21
C SER A 82 2.08 28.10 17.29
N LEU A 83 2.20 27.71 16.00
CA LEU A 83 2.92 28.51 14.99
C LEU A 83 2.29 29.90 14.79
N SER A 84 0.95 29.99 14.74
CA SER A 84 0.24 31.26 14.56
C SER A 84 0.43 32.19 15.77
N ARG A 85 0.43 31.65 16.98
CA ARG A 85 0.68 32.42 18.22
C ARG A 85 2.10 32.97 18.26
N GLU A 86 3.08 32.14 17.97
CA GLU A 86 4.50 32.56 17.94
C GLU A 86 4.76 33.65 16.88
N LEU A 87 4.10 33.57 15.72
CA LEU A 87 4.19 34.58 14.67
C LEU A 87 3.49 35.90 15.05
N SER A 88 2.45 35.84 15.89
CA SER A 88 1.71 37.04 16.33
C SER A 88 2.37 37.71 17.53
N ASN A 89 3.02 36.96 18.41
CA ASN A 89 3.65 37.45 19.62
C ASN A 89 5.19 37.27 19.56
N ALA A 90 5.92 38.27 19.12
CA ALA A 90 7.36 38.23 19.02
C ALA A 90 8.10 38.01 20.37
N GLN A 91 7.40 38.03 21.50
CA GLN A 91 7.92 37.81 22.85
C GLN A 91 7.54 36.44 23.46
N ALA A 92 6.76 35.64 22.77
CA ALA A 92 6.31 34.37 23.29
C ALA A 92 7.40 33.30 23.08
N GLY A 93 8.14 32.95 24.12
CA GLY A 93 9.18 31.91 24.12
C GLY A 93 8.61 30.48 23.99
N GLU A 94 7.56 30.24 23.17
CA GLU A 94 6.91 28.95 22.98
C GLU A 94 7.65 28.02 21.98
N ARG A 95 8.82 28.43 21.49
CA ARG A 95 9.58 27.69 20.46
C ARG A 95 9.88 26.24 20.84
N ASP A 96 10.15 25.98 22.11
CA ASP A 96 10.40 24.62 22.58
C ASP A 96 9.12 23.78 22.61
N GLY A 97 7.96 24.43 22.80
CA GLY A 97 6.63 23.81 22.61
C GLY A 97 6.42 23.37 21.17
N ILE A 98 6.65 24.29 20.22
CA ILE A 98 6.53 24.03 18.77
C ILE A 98 7.49 22.93 18.33
N LYS A 99 8.73 22.92 18.82
CA LYS A 99 9.70 21.84 18.52
C LYS A 99 9.18 20.47 18.99
N ARG A 100 8.60 20.40 20.18
CA ARG A 100 8.02 19.15 20.71
C ARG A 100 6.79 18.69 19.90
N GLU A 101 5.90 19.59 19.55
CA GLU A 101 4.75 19.29 18.71
C GLU A 101 5.18 18.81 17.31
N LEU A 102 6.19 19.45 16.73
CA LEU A 102 6.77 19.05 15.45
C LEU A 102 7.33 17.63 15.51
N GLU A 103 8.06 17.29 16.58
CA GLU A 103 8.58 15.92 16.76
C GLU A 103 7.46 14.89 16.95
N GLN A 104 6.36 15.24 17.63
CA GLN A 104 5.20 14.37 17.74
C GLN A 104 4.55 14.12 16.37
N VAL A 105 4.41 15.17 15.55
CA VAL A 105 3.89 15.02 14.18
C VAL A 105 4.83 14.16 13.33
N ARG A 106 6.15 14.35 13.42
CA ARG A 106 7.13 13.51 12.71
C ARG A 106 7.06 12.06 13.12
N LYS A 107 6.93 11.79 14.41
CA LYS A 107 6.75 10.43 14.91
C LYS A 107 5.49 9.79 14.35
N LEU A 108 4.38 10.54 14.36
CA LEU A 108 3.11 10.06 13.80
C LEU A 108 3.21 9.80 12.28
N LEU A 109 3.96 10.64 11.54
CA LEU A 109 4.23 10.43 10.12
C LEU A 109 5.10 9.19 9.88
N ALA A 110 6.08 8.93 10.75
CA ALA A 110 6.91 7.72 10.66
C ALA A 110 6.10 6.44 10.93
N GLU A 111 5.09 6.49 11.81
CA GLU A 111 4.18 5.39 12.12
C GLU A 111 3.03 5.24 11.10
N ARG A 112 2.96 6.10 10.06
CA ARG A 112 1.85 6.16 9.09
C ARG A 112 1.49 4.80 8.51
N SER A 113 2.45 4.07 7.98
CA SER A 113 2.20 2.78 7.32
C SER A 113 1.54 1.79 8.27
N GLN A 114 2.08 1.63 9.47
CA GLN A 114 1.54 0.74 10.47
C GLN A 114 0.14 1.16 10.94
N ARG A 115 -0.06 2.46 11.23
CA ARG A 115 -1.32 2.98 11.80
C ARG A 115 -2.45 3.07 10.78
N SER A 116 -2.13 3.26 9.50
CA SER A 116 -3.12 3.23 8.42
C SER A 116 -3.42 1.81 7.91
N GLY A 117 -2.87 0.76 8.53
CA GLY A 117 -3.04 -0.62 8.05
C GLY A 117 -2.39 -0.85 6.69
N GLU A 118 -1.22 -0.25 6.46
CA GLU A 118 -0.46 -0.34 5.20
C GLU A 118 -1.23 0.12 3.95
N THR A 119 -2.14 1.10 4.11
CA THR A 119 -2.99 1.58 3.01
C THR A 119 -2.65 2.97 2.51
N LEU A 120 -1.94 3.78 3.29
CA LEU A 120 -1.53 5.13 2.90
C LEU A 120 -0.03 5.18 2.60
N ASP A 121 0.35 5.64 1.41
CA ASP A 121 1.74 5.93 1.07
C ASP A 121 2.22 7.29 1.64
N ALA A 122 3.49 7.63 1.47
CA ALA A 122 4.07 8.88 1.98
C ALA A 122 3.47 10.14 1.32
N SER A 123 2.82 10.02 0.18
CA SER A 123 2.06 11.09 -0.48
C SER A 123 0.56 11.06 -0.13
N PHE A 124 0.16 10.23 0.85
CA PHE A 124 -1.21 10.01 1.31
C PHE A 124 -2.17 9.52 0.21
N LYS A 125 -1.64 8.81 -0.79
CA LYS A 125 -2.46 8.06 -1.73
C LYS A 125 -2.93 6.78 -1.09
N LEU A 126 -4.22 6.51 -1.20
CA LEU A 126 -4.84 5.29 -0.68
C LEU A 126 -4.57 4.11 -1.62
N ARG A 127 -4.05 3.01 -1.06
CA ARG A 127 -3.79 1.74 -1.74
C ARG A 127 -4.52 0.62 -1.00
N LEU A 128 -5.59 0.09 -1.59
CA LEU A 128 -6.43 -0.94 -0.97
C LEU A 128 -6.17 -2.36 -1.50
N SER A 129 -5.63 -2.46 -2.70
CA SER A 129 -5.42 -3.73 -3.41
C SER A 129 -3.96 -4.09 -3.60
N GLU A 130 -3.05 -3.13 -3.45
CA GLU A 130 -1.62 -3.32 -3.63
C GLU A 130 -0.84 -2.86 -2.39
N PRO A 131 0.31 -3.48 -2.10
CA PRO A 131 1.18 -3.01 -1.02
C PRO A 131 1.59 -1.55 -1.23
N VAL A 132 1.69 -0.81 -0.13
CA VAL A 132 2.16 0.58 -0.16
C VAL A 132 3.58 0.65 -0.68
N ARG A 133 3.82 1.57 -1.59
CA ARG A 133 5.13 1.80 -2.21
C ARG A 133 5.66 3.19 -1.87
N SER A 134 6.93 3.27 -1.46
CA SER A 134 7.67 4.53 -1.42
C SER A 134 8.04 4.93 -2.83
N ARG A 135 7.77 6.18 -3.18
CA ARG A 135 8.15 6.79 -4.45
C ARG A 135 9.28 7.79 -4.21
N PHE A 136 10.34 7.72 -5.03
CA PHE A 136 11.53 8.51 -4.83
C PHE A 136 12.24 8.82 -6.15
N SER A 137 13.06 9.87 -6.16
CA SER A 137 14.05 10.12 -7.20
C SER A 137 15.43 9.73 -6.72
N LEU A 138 16.31 9.39 -7.65
CA LEU A 138 17.72 9.12 -7.40
C LEU A 138 18.54 10.24 -8.01
N GLN A 139 19.42 10.84 -7.22
CA GLN A 139 20.29 11.91 -7.69
C GLN A 139 21.15 11.42 -8.87
N GLY A 140 21.19 12.21 -9.94
CA GLY A 140 21.86 11.85 -11.20
C GLY A 140 20.98 11.06 -12.17
N LEU A 141 19.82 10.56 -11.74
CA LEU A 141 18.83 9.84 -12.54
C LEU A 141 17.45 10.54 -12.46
N ASP A 142 17.45 11.88 -12.53
CA ASP A 142 16.27 12.68 -12.24
C ASP A 142 15.32 12.83 -13.44
N SER A 143 15.80 12.63 -14.67
CA SER A 143 14.98 12.78 -15.87
C SER A 143 15.38 11.83 -17.00
N ILE A 144 14.41 11.47 -17.82
CA ILE A 144 14.65 10.69 -19.05
C ILE A 144 15.59 11.44 -19.99
N ALA A 145 15.44 12.76 -20.13
CA ALA A 145 16.30 13.57 -20.98
C ALA A 145 17.78 13.50 -20.55
N ALA A 146 18.06 13.55 -19.25
CA ALA A 146 19.43 13.41 -18.74
C ALA A 146 20.02 12.04 -19.09
N VAL A 147 19.24 10.97 -18.95
CA VAL A 147 19.64 9.60 -19.30
C VAL A 147 19.92 9.49 -20.81
N GLN A 148 19.07 10.08 -21.65
CA GLN A 148 19.27 10.09 -23.11
C GLN A 148 20.52 10.88 -23.53
N GLN A 149 20.78 12.03 -22.89
CA GLN A 149 21.97 12.85 -23.15
C GLN A 149 23.28 12.16 -22.73
N ALA A 150 23.26 11.40 -21.65
CA ALA A 150 24.42 10.63 -21.22
C ALA A 150 24.81 9.53 -22.23
N GLY A 151 23.84 9.02 -22.99
CA GLY A 151 24.05 7.99 -23.99
C GLY A 151 24.40 6.63 -23.36
N LYS A 152 25.40 5.94 -23.93
CA LYS A 152 25.79 4.62 -23.43
C LYS A 152 26.45 4.71 -22.06
N GLU A 153 25.91 4.00 -21.07
CA GLU A 153 26.49 3.82 -19.72
C GLU A 153 25.96 2.55 -19.07
N THR A 154 26.81 1.90 -18.30
CA THR A 154 26.42 0.77 -17.47
C THR A 154 26.40 1.19 -16.00
N LEU A 155 25.25 1.05 -15.35
CA LEU A 155 25.06 1.34 -13.93
C LEU A 155 25.02 0.03 -13.15
N LEU A 156 25.86 -0.09 -12.12
CA LEU A 156 25.91 -1.24 -11.20
C LEU A 156 25.36 -0.79 -9.85
N PHE A 157 24.25 -1.38 -9.44
CA PHE A 157 23.62 -1.16 -8.14
C PHE A 157 23.96 -2.30 -7.20
N SER A 158 24.32 -1.96 -5.96
CA SER A 158 24.61 -2.92 -4.90
C SER A 158 24.03 -2.42 -3.58
N ALA A 159 23.70 -3.34 -2.68
CA ALA A 159 23.17 -2.99 -1.36
C ALA A 159 23.62 -3.99 -0.28
N GLY A 160 24.91 -4.21 -0.20
CA GLY A 160 25.54 -5.05 0.81
C GLY A 160 24.88 -6.43 0.91
N ARG A 161 24.42 -6.79 2.12
CA ARG A 161 23.77 -8.08 2.38
C ARG A 161 22.32 -8.17 1.86
N LYS A 162 21.72 -7.04 1.46
CA LYS A 162 20.33 -6.99 0.99
C LYS A 162 20.18 -7.41 -0.48
N LEU A 163 21.24 -7.27 -1.26
CA LEU A 163 21.33 -7.78 -2.63
C LEU A 163 22.48 -8.77 -2.69
N ALA A 164 22.16 -10.04 -2.98
CA ALA A 164 23.17 -11.12 -3.06
C ALA A 164 24.21 -10.83 -4.16
N GLU A 165 23.78 -10.21 -5.25
CA GLU A 165 24.61 -9.86 -6.40
C GLU A 165 24.33 -8.41 -6.83
N PRO A 166 25.33 -7.70 -7.37
CA PRO A 166 25.12 -6.39 -7.98
C PRO A 166 24.15 -6.47 -9.16
N LEU A 167 23.25 -5.51 -9.27
CA LEU A 167 22.29 -5.42 -10.34
C LEU A 167 22.79 -4.45 -11.41
N ALA A 168 22.83 -4.89 -12.66
CA ALA A 168 23.31 -4.11 -13.78
C ALA A 168 22.14 -3.52 -14.57
N VAL A 169 22.23 -2.21 -14.89
CA VAL A 169 21.37 -1.52 -15.83
C VAL A 169 22.25 -1.03 -16.98
N VAL A 170 22.08 -1.63 -18.16
CA VAL A 170 22.84 -1.25 -19.35
C VAL A 170 22.00 -0.29 -20.18
N LEU A 171 22.50 0.93 -20.36
CA LEU A 171 21.92 1.98 -21.18
C LEU A 171 22.73 2.10 -22.45
N ASP A 172 22.06 2.07 -23.61
CA ASP A 172 22.64 2.24 -24.93
C ASP A 172 22.35 3.66 -25.46
N GLU A 173 23.00 4.07 -26.54
CA GLU A 173 22.71 5.34 -27.21
C GLU A 173 21.35 5.29 -27.93
N GLY A 174 20.66 6.43 -27.97
CA GLY A 174 19.42 6.60 -28.71
C GLY A 174 18.20 5.84 -28.18
N LEU A 175 18.23 5.41 -26.90
CA LEU A 175 17.10 4.73 -26.28
C LEU A 175 15.89 5.68 -26.16
N SER A 176 14.72 5.16 -26.53
CA SER A 176 13.44 5.83 -26.25
C SER A 176 13.12 5.75 -24.75
N GLU A 177 12.21 6.62 -24.28
CA GLU A 177 11.72 6.61 -22.90
C GLU A 177 11.27 5.20 -22.44
N GLN A 178 10.47 4.53 -23.26
CA GLN A 178 9.97 3.17 -22.93
C GLN A 178 11.12 2.14 -22.85
N GLN A 179 12.15 2.28 -23.67
CA GLN A 179 13.31 1.39 -23.60
C GLN A 179 14.14 1.64 -22.34
N ILE A 180 14.35 2.90 -21.96
CA ILE A 180 15.00 3.28 -20.71
C ILE A 180 14.26 2.69 -19.51
N LEU A 181 12.94 2.87 -19.44
CA LEU A 181 12.12 2.29 -18.37
C LEU A 181 12.21 0.76 -18.32
N ARG A 182 12.19 0.10 -19.49
CA ARG A 182 12.36 -1.36 -19.55
C ARG A 182 13.72 -1.81 -19.02
N ARG A 183 14.81 -1.09 -19.37
CA ARG A 183 16.14 -1.39 -18.88
C ARG A 183 16.24 -1.26 -17.35
N PHE A 184 15.73 -0.15 -16.80
CA PHE A 184 15.68 0.02 -15.34
C PHE A 184 14.80 -1.03 -14.66
N ASN A 185 13.61 -1.31 -15.19
CA ASN A 185 12.71 -2.29 -14.63
C ASN A 185 13.25 -3.73 -14.71
N ALA A 186 13.96 -4.06 -15.78
CA ALA A 186 14.63 -5.36 -15.88
C ALA A 186 15.82 -5.48 -14.92
N GLY A 187 16.66 -4.43 -14.81
CA GLY A 187 17.84 -4.44 -13.96
C GLY A 187 17.50 -4.34 -12.47
N LEU A 188 16.58 -3.44 -12.07
CA LEU A 188 16.25 -3.18 -10.67
C LEU A 188 15.04 -3.98 -10.15
N GLY A 189 14.30 -4.67 -11.04
CA GLY A 189 13.16 -5.52 -10.68
C GLY A 189 13.47 -6.57 -9.63
N PRO A 190 14.60 -7.28 -9.67
CA PRO A 190 14.99 -8.23 -8.63
C PRO A 190 15.12 -7.63 -7.22
N ALA A 191 15.45 -6.32 -7.12
CA ALA A 191 15.42 -5.56 -5.86
C ALA A 191 14.04 -5.02 -5.49
N GLY A 192 12.97 -5.36 -6.21
CA GLY A 192 11.63 -4.83 -5.99
C GLY A 192 11.45 -3.37 -6.39
N ILE A 193 12.45 -2.74 -7.03
CA ILE A 193 12.42 -1.35 -7.48
C ILE A 193 11.84 -1.28 -8.89
N ARG A 194 10.88 -0.38 -9.09
CA ARG A 194 10.25 -0.09 -10.39
C ARG A 194 10.55 1.34 -10.79
N ALA A 195 10.90 1.54 -12.06
CA ALA A 195 11.07 2.84 -12.68
C ALA A 195 9.79 3.27 -13.42
N GLU A 196 9.44 4.52 -13.30
CA GLU A 196 8.28 5.16 -13.95
C GLU A 196 8.60 6.61 -14.28
N VAL A 197 7.84 7.20 -15.21
CA VAL A 197 7.94 8.63 -15.53
C VAL A 197 6.74 9.34 -14.94
N ASP A 198 6.96 10.48 -14.32
CA ASP A 198 5.86 11.32 -13.85
C ASP A 198 5.29 12.18 -15.00
N HIS A 199 4.21 12.91 -14.70
CA HIS A 199 3.55 13.78 -15.69
C HIS A 199 4.45 14.94 -16.18
N GLY A 200 5.53 15.23 -15.48
CA GLY A 200 6.52 16.25 -15.84
C GLY A 200 7.74 15.72 -16.60
N GLY A 201 7.77 14.43 -16.95
CA GLY A 201 8.91 13.80 -17.62
C GLY A 201 10.07 13.44 -16.67
N ALA A 202 9.90 13.59 -15.36
CA ALA A 202 10.91 13.19 -14.39
C ALA A 202 10.91 11.68 -14.19
N LEU A 203 12.12 11.09 -14.15
CA LEU A 203 12.31 9.68 -13.85
C LEU A 203 12.14 9.46 -12.35
N LYS A 204 11.22 8.60 -11.99
CA LYS A 204 10.89 8.23 -10.61
C LYS A 204 11.06 6.73 -10.43
N PHE A 205 11.35 6.39 -9.19
CA PHE A 205 11.48 5.00 -8.78
C PHE A 205 10.48 4.72 -7.67
N SER A 206 10.03 3.48 -7.57
CA SER A 206 9.15 3.05 -6.50
C SER A 206 9.51 1.65 -6.03
N ALA A 207 9.44 1.41 -4.73
CA ALA A 207 9.64 0.10 -4.11
C ALA A 207 8.60 -0.10 -3.01
N ARG A 208 8.35 -1.34 -2.59
CA ARG A 208 7.54 -1.58 -1.39
C ARG A 208 8.13 -0.84 -0.22
N GLU A 209 7.30 -0.17 0.58
CA GLU A 209 7.81 0.72 1.63
C GLU A 209 8.70 -0.02 2.64
N SER A 210 8.28 -1.21 3.07
CA SER A 210 9.06 -2.04 4.01
C SER A 210 10.42 -2.48 3.44
N GLU A 211 10.48 -2.81 2.16
CA GLU A 211 11.71 -3.19 1.46
C GLU A 211 12.61 -1.97 1.25
N TRP A 212 12.03 -0.84 0.85
CA TRP A 212 12.74 0.40 0.62
C TRP A 212 13.41 0.94 1.89
N GLN A 213 12.71 0.95 3.01
CA GLN A 213 13.29 1.39 4.29
C GLN A 213 14.53 0.59 4.70
N GLN A 214 14.59 -0.68 4.31
CA GLN A 214 15.77 -1.53 4.55
C GLN A 214 16.89 -1.32 3.53
N LEU A 215 16.53 -0.96 2.30
CA LEU A 215 17.46 -0.88 1.16
C LEU A 215 18.13 0.50 1.04
N LYS A 216 17.38 1.59 1.30
CA LYS A 216 17.81 2.98 1.01
C LYS A 216 19.13 3.38 1.65
N GLY A 217 19.42 2.90 2.86
CA GLY A 217 20.66 3.24 3.57
C GLY A 217 21.89 2.49 3.07
N GLU A 218 21.70 1.35 2.40
CA GLU A 218 22.77 0.49 1.92
C GLU A 218 22.94 0.56 0.40
N LEU A 219 22.01 1.21 -0.31
CA LEU A 219 22.04 1.27 -1.77
C LEU A 219 23.21 2.12 -2.26
N ARG A 220 24.03 1.52 -3.12
CA ARG A 220 25.18 2.15 -3.77
C ARG A 220 25.05 2.00 -5.27
N VAL A 221 25.61 2.96 -6.00
CA VAL A 221 25.68 2.94 -7.46
C VAL A 221 27.10 3.21 -7.90
N GLN A 222 27.50 2.54 -8.98
CA GLN A 222 28.73 2.77 -9.73
C GLN A 222 28.36 2.89 -11.19
N GLY A 223 28.91 3.87 -11.89
CA GLY A 223 28.72 4.09 -13.31
C GLY A 223 30.04 4.24 -14.07
N GLU A 224 29.97 4.80 -15.26
CA GLU A 224 31.13 5.10 -16.11
C GLU A 224 31.52 6.58 -16.07
N GLY A 225 30.87 7.38 -15.20
CA GLY A 225 31.20 8.79 -14.95
C GLY A 225 30.29 9.81 -15.64
N LYS A 226 29.21 9.37 -16.29
CA LYS A 226 28.23 10.26 -16.96
C LYS A 226 27.01 10.51 -16.06
N LEU A 227 26.30 9.45 -15.65
CA LEU A 227 25.15 9.51 -14.76
C LEU A 227 25.54 9.18 -13.31
N ALA A 228 26.50 8.29 -13.13
CA ALA A 228 27.02 7.93 -11.83
C ALA A 228 28.55 7.88 -11.85
N SER A 229 29.16 8.13 -10.68
CA SER A 229 30.60 8.08 -10.50
C SER A 229 31.17 6.72 -10.84
N GLN A 230 32.42 6.68 -11.36
CA GLN A 230 33.18 5.44 -11.55
C GLN A 230 33.50 4.75 -10.21
N ALA A 231 33.63 5.51 -9.14
CA ALA A 231 33.76 4.95 -7.80
C ALA A 231 32.36 4.62 -7.26
N GLN A 232 32.25 3.49 -6.55
CA GLN A 232 31.02 3.09 -5.87
C GLN A 232 30.62 4.15 -4.85
N ALA A 233 29.48 4.82 -5.04
CA ALA A 233 28.97 5.90 -4.18
C ALA A 233 27.63 5.50 -3.57
N ALA A 234 27.34 6.01 -2.37
CA ALA A 234 26.02 5.90 -1.78
C ALA A 234 24.99 6.65 -2.64
N VAL A 235 23.85 6.02 -2.88
CA VAL A 235 22.77 6.65 -3.64
C VAL A 235 22.07 7.67 -2.77
N VAL A 236 22.04 8.92 -3.21
CA VAL A 236 21.21 9.96 -2.59
C VAL A 236 19.80 9.87 -3.19
N SER A 237 18.83 9.55 -2.35
CA SER A 237 17.44 9.43 -2.74
C SER A 237 16.59 10.52 -2.11
N HIS A 238 15.62 11.02 -2.86
CA HIS A 238 14.63 12.00 -2.39
C HIS A 238 13.24 11.37 -2.47
N GLU A 239 12.72 10.96 -1.30
CA GLU A 239 11.39 10.39 -1.21
C GLU A 239 10.31 11.45 -1.43
N GLU A 240 9.25 11.10 -2.15
CA GLU A 240 8.07 11.95 -2.28
C GLU A 240 7.25 11.88 -0.99
N GLN A 241 7.10 13.04 -0.36
CA GLN A 241 6.31 13.19 0.86
C GLN A 241 5.27 14.29 0.65
N MET A 242 4.04 14.07 1.14
CA MET A 242 3.01 15.10 1.08
C MET A 242 3.34 16.28 1.99
N LEU A 243 3.88 16.01 3.15
CA LEU A 243 4.21 17.00 4.18
C LEU A 243 5.70 17.00 4.45
N ARG A 244 6.36 18.10 4.12
CA ARG A 244 7.79 18.33 4.39
C ARG A 244 7.93 19.31 5.55
N LEU A 245 7.93 18.78 6.76
CA LEU A 245 8.14 19.59 7.94
C LEU A 245 9.61 20.03 8.03
N PRO A 246 9.90 21.31 8.35
CA PRO A 246 11.26 21.79 8.56
C PRO A 246 11.89 21.06 9.74
N GLU A 247 13.22 20.95 9.73
CA GLU A 247 13.95 20.44 10.88
C GLU A 247 13.72 21.35 12.08
N ALA A 248 13.56 20.77 13.28
CA ALA A 248 13.32 21.54 14.51
C ALA A 248 14.42 22.58 14.79
N ALA A 249 15.66 22.30 14.36
CA ALA A 249 16.80 23.20 14.48
C ALA A 249 16.73 24.44 13.56
N ARG A 250 15.83 24.47 12.59
CA ARG A 250 15.69 25.56 11.61
C ARG A 250 14.50 26.48 11.87
N LEU A 251 13.83 26.35 13.03
CA LEU A 251 12.64 27.16 13.37
C LEU A 251 12.99 28.47 14.08
N ASP A 252 14.19 28.98 13.91
CA ASP A 252 14.68 30.17 14.67
C ASP A 252 14.21 31.50 14.05
N GLY A 253 13.79 31.51 12.77
CA GLY A 253 13.39 32.70 12.05
C GLY A 253 11.87 32.76 11.79
N ALA A 254 11.32 34.01 11.77
CA ALA A 254 9.91 34.23 11.42
C ALA A 254 9.54 33.76 10.01
N ARG A 255 10.51 33.70 9.09
CA ARG A 255 10.31 33.23 7.72
C ARG A 255 10.11 31.72 7.68
N GLU A 256 10.90 30.99 8.44
CA GLU A 256 10.81 29.54 8.58
C GLU A 256 9.50 29.13 9.26
N LEU A 257 9.10 29.85 10.30
CA LEU A 257 7.81 29.65 10.97
C LEU A 257 6.62 29.88 10.03
N ARG A 258 6.65 30.93 9.20
CA ARG A 258 5.61 31.17 8.18
C ARG A 258 5.56 30.03 7.17
N ARG A 259 6.71 29.59 6.64
CA ARG A 259 6.78 28.47 5.71
C ARG A 259 6.23 27.18 6.34
N ALA A 260 6.59 26.91 7.60
CA ALA A 260 6.04 25.76 8.34
C ALA A 260 4.52 25.87 8.50
N LEU A 261 3.99 27.06 8.79
CA LEU A 261 2.56 27.31 8.91
C LEU A 261 1.85 27.06 7.56
N ASP A 262 2.39 27.57 6.46
CA ASP A 262 1.81 27.38 5.11
C ASP A 262 1.78 25.89 4.72
N GLU A 263 2.85 25.16 5.01
CA GLU A 263 2.91 23.71 4.78
C GLU A 263 1.88 22.94 5.63
N VAL A 264 1.73 23.31 6.90
CA VAL A 264 0.74 22.69 7.80
C VAL A 264 -0.69 22.98 7.32
N VAL A 265 -0.99 24.20 6.89
CA VAL A 265 -2.31 24.56 6.35
C VAL A 265 -2.61 23.78 5.09
N ALA A 266 -1.68 23.73 4.14
CA ALA A 266 -1.83 22.97 2.91
C ALA A 266 -2.01 21.47 3.17
N ALA A 267 -1.33 20.93 4.19
CA ALA A 267 -1.49 19.54 4.60
C ALA A 267 -2.88 19.27 5.20
N LEU A 268 -3.38 20.17 6.07
CA LEU A 268 -4.72 20.06 6.66
C LEU A 268 -5.81 20.05 5.59
N ASP A 269 -5.73 20.94 4.59
CA ASP A 269 -6.68 20.99 3.49
C ASP A 269 -6.69 19.68 2.68
N ARG A 270 -5.50 19.14 2.38
CA ARG A 270 -5.38 17.86 1.67
C ARG A 270 -5.94 16.69 2.48
N ILE A 271 -5.66 16.67 3.80
CA ILE A 271 -6.18 15.62 4.70
C ILE A 271 -7.71 15.73 4.78
N GLY A 272 -8.27 16.93 4.88
CA GLY A 272 -9.72 17.16 4.85
C GLY A 272 -10.36 16.57 3.60
N THR A 273 -9.87 16.95 2.42
CA THR A 273 -10.35 16.42 1.14
C THR A 273 -10.24 14.89 1.06
N LEU A 274 -9.12 14.32 1.54
CA LEU A 274 -8.93 12.87 1.52
C LEU A 274 -9.91 12.15 2.45
N ARG A 275 -10.18 12.70 3.63
CA ARG A 275 -11.16 12.14 4.57
C ARG A 275 -12.58 12.18 4.03
N GLU A 276 -12.96 13.26 3.35
CA GLU A 276 -14.26 13.35 2.64
C GLU A 276 -14.37 12.26 1.56
N GLN A 277 -13.33 12.06 0.75
CA GLN A 277 -13.31 11.00 -0.26
C GLN A 277 -13.40 9.61 0.36
N LEU A 278 -12.71 9.37 1.49
CA LEU A 278 -12.78 8.12 2.22
C LEU A 278 -14.19 7.85 2.77
N SER A 279 -14.81 8.86 3.39
CA SER A 279 -16.17 8.77 3.93
C SER A 279 -17.18 8.41 2.83
N HIS A 280 -17.15 9.13 1.72
CA HIS A 280 -18.01 8.84 0.57
C HIS A 280 -17.81 7.40 0.05
N ARG A 281 -16.57 6.95 -0.09
CA ARG A 281 -16.29 5.60 -0.56
C ARG A 281 -16.72 4.53 0.44
N GLN A 282 -16.59 4.79 1.74
CA GLN A 282 -17.08 3.88 2.78
C GLN A 282 -18.61 3.75 2.73
N GLU A 283 -19.33 4.86 2.51
CA GLU A 283 -20.78 4.85 2.32
C GLU A 283 -21.20 4.04 1.09
N GLU A 284 -20.55 4.26 -0.05
CA GLU A 284 -20.84 3.47 -1.27
C GLU A 284 -20.67 1.95 -1.03
N ILE A 285 -19.60 1.55 -0.32
CA ILE A 285 -19.36 0.14 -0.02
C ILE A 285 -20.41 -0.40 0.96
N ARG A 286 -20.77 0.36 1.99
CA ARG A 286 -21.82 -0.05 2.94
C ARG A 286 -23.17 -0.22 2.25
N ASP A 287 -23.55 0.72 1.41
CA ASP A 287 -24.79 0.67 0.63
C ASP A 287 -24.81 -0.51 -0.34
N PHE A 288 -23.66 -0.80 -0.96
CA PHE A 288 -23.53 -1.97 -1.81
C PHE A 288 -23.70 -3.27 -1.01
N LEU A 289 -23.01 -3.39 0.12
CA LEU A 289 -23.10 -4.55 1.00
C LEU A 289 -24.53 -4.72 1.55
N ALA A 290 -25.19 -3.65 1.98
CA ALA A 290 -26.56 -3.69 2.48
C ALA A 290 -27.54 -4.19 1.41
N ARG A 291 -27.46 -3.67 0.17
CA ARG A 291 -28.32 -4.11 -0.94
C ARG A 291 -28.12 -5.56 -1.33
N HIS A 292 -26.90 -6.12 -1.14
CA HIS A 292 -26.61 -7.50 -1.51
C HIS A 292 -26.72 -8.47 -0.32
N ALA A 293 -26.80 -7.98 0.91
CA ALA A 293 -27.01 -8.81 2.10
C ALA A 293 -28.38 -9.53 2.06
N ASP A 294 -29.43 -8.81 1.69
CA ASP A 294 -30.80 -9.34 1.71
C ASP A 294 -31.05 -10.54 0.76
N HIS A 295 -30.31 -10.63 -0.34
CA HIS A 295 -30.47 -11.76 -1.29
C HIS A 295 -29.65 -13.00 -0.88
N ASN A 296 -28.48 -12.80 -0.25
CA ASN A 296 -27.59 -13.90 0.12
C ASN A 296 -27.86 -14.46 1.52
N GLU A 297 -28.42 -13.67 2.44
CA GLU A 297 -28.64 -14.12 3.83
C GLU A 297 -29.64 -15.28 3.92
N ARG A 298 -30.70 -15.26 3.13
CA ARG A 298 -31.71 -16.33 3.16
C ARG A 298 -31.21 -17.66 2.55
N GLU A 299 -30.47 -17.60 1.45
CA GLU A 299 -29.85 -18.78 0.86
C GLU A 299 -28.72 -19.29 1.75
N TRP A 300 -27.84 -18.40 2.21
CA TRP A 300 -26.76 -18.74 3.11
C TRP A 300 -27.26 -19.32 4.44
N ALA A 301 -28.30 -18.73 5.04
CA ALA A 301 -28.88 -19.25 6.29
C ALA A 301 -29.50 -20.62 6.10
N LYS A 302 -30.10 -20.91 4.94
CA LYS A 302 -30.59 -22.24 4.62
C LYS A 302 -29.48 -23.26 4.43
N ASP A 303 -28.42 -22.89 3.70
CA ASP A 303 -27.27 -23.77 3.45
C ASP A 303 -26.48 -24.00 4.73
N PHE A 304 -26.26 -22.95 5.54
CA PHE A 304 -25.60 -23.04 6.84
C PHE A 304 -26.41 -23.90 7.83
N ALA A 305 -27.72 -23.69 7.93
CA ALA A 305 -28.57 -24.52 8.76
C ALA A 305 -28.53 -25.99 8.28
N GLY A 306 -28.56 -26.22 6.96
CA GLY A 306 -28.41 -27.55 6.36
C GLY A 306 -27.08 -28.23 6.71
N GLU A 307 -25.96 -27.51 6.63
CA GLU A 307 -24.63 -28.02 6.99
C GLU A 307 -24.49 -28.28 8.49
N VAL A 308 -24.94 -27.37 9.34
CA VAL A 308 -24.93 -27.57 10.80
C VAL A 308 -25.77 -28.78 11.20
N PHE A 309 -26.98 -28.92 10.65
CA PHE A 309 -27.82 -30.09 10.90
C PHE A 309 -27.18 -31.38 10.37
N SER A 310 -26.49 -31.35 9.25
CA SER A 310 -25.78 -32.51 8.70
C SER A 310 -24.58 -32.93 9.56
N LEU A 311 -23.85 -31.96 10.09
CA LEU A 311 -22.71 -32.14 11.02
C LEU A 311 -23.19 -32.71 12.36
N MET A 312 -24.28 -32.17 12.93
CA MET A 312 -24.87 -32.69 14.17
C MET A 312 -25.37 -34.13 14.04
N ARG A 313 -25.89 -34.52 12.88
CA ARG A 313 -26.30 -35.89 12.63
C ARG A 313 -25.13 -36.87 12.44
N ARG A 314 -23.97 -36.38 11.95
CA ARG A 314 -22.80 -37.25 11.68
C ARG A 314 -21.90 -37.44 12.91
N SER A 315 -21.90 -36.52 13.87
CA SER A 315 -21.01 -36.58 15.04
C SER A 315 -21.64 -35.90 16.26
N PRO A 316 -22.51 -36.59 16.99
CA PRO A 316 -23.22 -35.98 18.12
C PRO A 316 -22.35 -35.61 19.31
N SER A 317 -21.06 -35.92 19.34
CA SER A 317 -20.15 -35.68 20.49
C SER A 317 -18.85 -34.94 20.15
N SER A 318 -18.74 -34.29 18.99
CA SER A 318 -17.51 -33.61 18.59
C SER A 318 -17.49 -32.15 19.07
N TYR A 319 -16.67 -31.87 20.09
CA TYR A 319 -16.40 -30.52 20.60
C TYR A 319 -15.85 -29.58 19.50
N ALA A 320 -15.12 -30.11 18.53
CA ALA A 320 -14.60 -29.38 17.39
C ALA A 320 -15.70 -28.81 16.48
N ALA A 321 -16.81 -29.55 16.27
CA ALA A 321 -17.95 -29.09 15.48
C ALA A 321 -18.67 -27.92 16.19
N VAL A 322 -18.81 -27.97 17.51
CA VAL A 322 -19.41 -26.89 18.31
C VAL A 322 -18.52 -25.64 18.25
N THR A 323 -17.21 -25.79 18.37
CA THR A 323 -16.26 -24.66 18.32
C THR A 323 -16.25 -23.98 16.94
N GLN A 324 -16.29 -24.74 15.85
CA GLN A 324 -16.42 -24.18 14.50
C GLN A 324 -17.75 -23.45 14.29
N THR A 325 -18.83 -23.96 14.85
CA THR A 325 -20.15 -23.32 14.81
C THR A 325 -20.16 -22.00 15.59
N VAL A 326 -19.55 -21.96 16.77
CA VAL A 326 -19.43 -20.74 17.61
C VAL A 326 -18.54 -19.68 16.95
N VAL A 327 -17.44 -20.08 16.31
CA VAL A 327 -16.55 -19.14 15.56
C VAL A 327 -17.27 -18.59 14.33
N ALA A 328 -18.03 -19.42 13.61
CA ALA A 328 -18.85 -18.98 12.48
C ALA A 328 -19.96 -18.02 12.96
N GLN A 329 -20.62 -18.28 14.07
CA GLN A 329 -21.61 -17.40 14.69
C GLN A 329 -21.02 -16.08 15.18
N ALA A 330 -19.83 -16.08 15.75
CA ALA A 330 -19.14 -14.85 16.20
C ALA A 330 -18.78 -13.93 15.03
N ASN A 331 -18.47 -14.47 13.86
CA ASN A 331 -18.21 -13.69 12.64
C ASN A 331 -19.47 -13.08 11.99
N ILE A 332 -20.65 -13.70 12.22
CA ILE A 332 -21.94 -13.19 11.74
C ILE A 332 -22.42 -12.01 12.59
N SER A 333 -22.18 -12.06 13.90
CA SER A 333 -22.89 -11.22 14.86
C SER A 333 -22.52 -9.75 14.81
N ARG A 334 -21.38 -9.35 14.27
CA ARG A 334 -20.98 -7.94 14.32
C ARG A 334 -21.62 -7.08 13.23
N SER A 335 -21.82 -7.60 12.03
CA SER A 335 -22.51 -6.85 10.96
C SER A 335 -24.03 -6.94 11.10
N SER A 336 -24.55 -8.10 11.53
CA SER A 336 -26.00 -8.31 11.72
C SER A 336 -26.54 -7.59 12.95
N VAL A 337 -25.79 -7.48 14.06
CA VAL A 337 -26.19 -6.70 15.25
C VAL A 337 -26.20 -5.20 14.95
N VAL A 338 -25.27 -4.70 14.16
CA VAL A 338 -25.28 -3.28 13.74
C VAL A 338 -26.45 -2.99 12.81
N SER A 339 -26.83 -3.93 11.94
CA SER A 339 -28.01 -3.78 11.03
C SER A 339 -29.36 -3.93 11.74
N LEU A 340 -29.41 -4.59 12.90
CA LEU A 340 -30.66 -4.74 13.70
C LEU A 340 -30.85 -3.65 14.74
N LEU A 341 -29.79 -2.87 15.04
CA LEU A 341 -29.83 -1.79 16.04
C LEU A 341 -29.87 -0.38 15.41
N SER A 342 -29.83 -0.28 14.09
CA SER A 342 -30.04 0.94 13.30
C SER A 342 -31.43 0.92 12.67
#